data_5833ba1ca15feb3633993b9d1dd1438b
#
_entry.id   5833ba1ca15feb3633993b9d1dd1438b
#
_cell.length_a   1.000
_cell.length_b   1.000
_cell.length_c   1.000
_cell.angle_alpha   90.00
_cell.angle_beta   90.00
_cell.angle_gamma   90.00
#
_symmetry.space_group_name_H-M   'P 1'
#
loop_
_entity.id
_entity.type
_entity.pdbx_description
1 polymer ?
#
loop_
_entity_poly.entity_id
_entity_poly.type
_entity_poly.pdbx_seq_one_letter_code
_entity_poly.pdbx_strand_id
1 'polypeptide(L)'
;MKRVIFCLVTMFFCTSICNADDFKSCIIETFDGDTIECIAKVNNYFKAILYKEYPGAKTQKMPGKKVRFATICEGDSCTVYSGIPIVNINDAVKGKTKGKFAGFHRFLTNPRSGKFAVSTQRFSNGAYSTDVFFFNRPGENYVTWAFYPYSWTCADMAKKAIILYMSDCPQIVEYVKRKDVEIDDFNEFVGVIQEYYECEAE
;
A
#
# COMPACT_ATOMS: atom_id res chain seq x y z
N MET A 1 -33.94 48.28 2.59
CA MET A 1 -33.95 47.10 3.47
C MET A 1 -33.93 45.72 2.76
N LYS A 2 -34.33 45.60 1.48
CA LYS A 2 -34.36 44.27 0.78
C LYS A 2 -32.97 43.72 0.33
N ARG A 3 -31.95 44.58 0.22
CA ARG A 3 -30.59 44.15 -0.22
C ARG A 3 -29.70 43.53 0.86
N VAL A 4 -29.96 43.86 2.15
CA VAL A 4 -29.18 43.36 3.29
C VAL A 4 -29.57 41.91 3.63
N ILE A 5 -30.84 41.54 3.40
CA ILE A 5 -31.32 40.17 3.67
C ILE A 5 -30.75 39.18 2.67
N PHE A 6 -30.49 39.59 1.43
CA PHE A 6 -29.95 38.70 0.39
C PHE A 6 -28.47 38.34 0.64
N CYS A 7 -27.68 39.29 1.18
CA CYS A 7 -26.29 39.00 1.57
C CYS A 7 -26.16 38.08 2.80
N LEU A 8 -27.12 38.16 3.74
CA LEU A 8 -27.13 37.30 4.92
C LEU A 8 -27.53 35.87 4.58
N VAL A 9 -28.43 35.66 3.62
CA VAL A 9 -28.83 34.31 3.17
C VAL A 9 -27.73 33.64 2.37
N THR A 10 -26.97 34.38 1.55
CA THR A 10 -25.81 33.85 0.82
C THR A 10 -24.64 33.54 1.75
N MET A 11 -24.40 34.28 2.83
CA MET A 11 -23.39 33.95 3.82
C MET A 11 -23.74 32.69 4.64
N PHE A 12 -25.04 32.45 4.90
CA PHE A 12 -25.46 31.25 5.63
C PHE A 12 -25.34 29.97 4.79
N PHE A 13 -25.43 30.06 3.47
CA PHE A 13 -25.21 28.91 2.58
C PHE A 13 -23.72 28.56 2.38
N CYS A 14 -22.80 29.53 2.54
CA CYS A 14 -21.37 29.27 2.41
C CYS A 14 -20.73 28.61 3.65
N THR A 15 -21.38 28.66 4.83
CA THR A 15 -20.84 28.07 6.05
C THR A 15 -21.20 26.59 6.25
N SER A 16 -22.08 26.04 5.41
CA SER A 16 -22.52 24.65 5.50
C SER A 16 -21.67 23.66 4.67
N ILE A 17 -20.63 24.13 3.96
CA ILE A 17 -19.85 23.31 3.05
C ILE A 17 -18.46 22.93 3.64
N CYS A 18 -18.15 23.32 4.87
CA CYS A 18 -16.89 23.00 5.53
C CYS A 18 -16.98 21.83 6.53
N ASN A 19 -17.81 20.84 6.29
CA ASN A 19 -17.50 19.48 6.74
C ASN A 19 -16.81 18.78 5.58
N ALA A 20 -15.49 18.95 5.49
CA ALA A 20 -14.67 18.15 4.60
C ALA A 20 -14.87 16.69 4.98
N ASP A 21 -15.80 16.04 4.31
CA ASP A 21 -15.98 14.60 4.41
C ASP A 21 -14.64 14.02 3.91
N ASP A 22 -13.86 13.34 4.75
CA ASP A 22 -12.53 12.76 4.41
C ASP A 22 -12.58 11.74 3.27
N PHE A 23 -13.72 11.63 2.61
CA PHE A 23 -13.94 10.78 1.45
C PHE A 23 -13.37 11.44 0.19
N LYS A 24 -12.53 10.70 -0.53
CA LYS A 24 -11.82 11.15 -1.73
C LYS A 24 -12.24 10.30 -2.92
N SER A 25 -12.07 10.84 -4.14
CA SER A 25 -12.31 10.07 -5.37
C SER A 25 -11.56 8.74 -5.31
N CYS A 26 -12.24 7.65 -5.66
CA CYS A 26 -11.72 6.32 -5.51
C CYS A 26 -12.23 5.36 -6.59
N ILE A 27 -11.33 4.49 -7.05
CA ILE A 27 -11.68 3.31 -7.83
C ILE A 27 -11.30 2.09 -7.00
N ILE A 28 -12.29 1.24 -6.67
CA ILE A 28 -12.09 -0.01 -5.95
C ILE A 28 -12.16 -1.16 -6.95
N GLU A 29 -11.14 -2.00 -6.98
CA GLU A 29 -11.10 -3.27 -7.69
C GLU A 29 -11.18 -4.41 -6.68
N THR A 30 -12.09 -5.33 -6.87
CA THR A 30 -12.28 -6.49 -5.99
C THR A 30 -11.49 -7.70 -6.49
N PHE A 31 -11.31 -8.71 -5.62
CA PHE A 31 -10.75 -9.99 -6.05
C PHE A 31 -11.68 -10.77 -6.98
N ASP A 32 -12.97 -10.47 -6.97
CA ASP A 32 -13.98 -11.08 -7.84
C ASP A 32 -13.98 -10.43 -9.25
N GLY A 33 -13.20 -9.37 -9.46
CA GLY A 33 -13.04 -8.67 -10.72
C GLY A 33 -13.97 -7.46 -10.91
N ASP A 34 -14.81 -7.16 -9.92
CA ASP A 34 -15.69 -5.99 -9.97
C ASP A 34 -14.90 -4.69 -9.81
N THR A 35 -15.32 -3.64 -10.50
CA THR A 35 -14.78 -2.28 -10.37
C THR A 35 -15.89 -1.34 -9.90
N ILE A 36 -15.62 -0.55 -8.86
CA ILE A 36 -16.56 0.39 -8.26
C ILE A 36 -15.92 1.77 -8.28
N GLU A 37 -16.51 2.70 -9.03
CA GLU A 37 -16.17 4.13 -8.96
C GLU A 37 -17.00 4.78 -7.85
N CYS A 38 -16.33 5.47 -6.92
CA CYS A 38 -16.96 5.98 -5.70
C CYS A 38 -16.14 7.10 -5.07
N ILE A 39 -16.59 7.61 -3.94
CA ILE A 39 -15.74 8.33 -3.00
C ILE A 39 -15.48 7.44 -1.79
N ALA A 40 -14.23 7.38 -1.32
CA ALA A 40 -13.85 6.43 -0.29
C ALA A 40 -12.77 6.96 0.66
N LYS A 41 -12.62 6.26 1.79
CA LYS A 41 -11.48 6.37 2.70
C LYS A 41 -11.09 5.02 3.29
N VAL A 42 -9.80 4.84 3.54
CA VAL A 42 -9.29 3.66 4.24
C VAL A 42 -9.56 3.80 5.73
N ASN A 43 -10.16 2.78 6.31
CA ASN A 43 -10.29 2.66 7.76
C ASN A 43 -9.44 1.49 8.26
N ASN A 44 -8.22 1.80 8.71
CA ASN A 44 -7.27 0.79 9.18
C ASN A 44 -7.74 0.10 10.46
N TYR A 45 -8.46 0.79 11.35
CA TYR A 45 -8.99 0.22 12.57
C TYR A 45 -9.97 -0.94 12.27
N PHE A 46 -10.89 -0.71 11.32
CA PHE A 46 -11.85 -1.74 10.89
C PHE A 46 -11.32 -2.62 9.77
N LYS A 47 -10.08 -2.42 9.31
CA LYS A 47 -9.50 -3.13 8.16
C LYS A 47 -10.47 -3.19 6.97
N ALA A 48 -11.03 -2.02 6.62
CA ALA A 48 -12.08 -1.88 5.62
C ALA A 48 -11.93 -0.59 4.82
N ILE A 49 -12.50 -0.56 3.62
CA ILE A 49 -12.79 0.67 2.88
C ILE A 49 -14.20 1.11 3.28
N LEU A 50 -14.33 2.35 3.70
CA LEU A 50 -15.62 3.04 3.79
C LEU A 50 -15.81 3.79 2.50
N TYR A 51 -16.94 3.61 1.82
CA TYR A 51 -17.20 4.24 0.54
C TYR A 51 -18.65 4.70 0.40
N LYS A 52 -18.89 5.64 -0.51
CA LYS A 52 -20.18 6.14 -0.93
C LYS A 52 -20.20 6.20 -2.45
N GLU A 53 -21.29 5.84 -3.08
CA GLU A 53 -21.43 5.90 -4.54
C GLU A 53 -21.33 7.33 -5.07
N TYR A 54 -21.82 8.31 -4.29
CA TYR A 54 -21.72 9.74 -4.58
C TYR A 54 -21.74 10.56 -3.26
N PRO A 55 -21.35 11.85 -3.29
CA PRO A 55 -21.49 12.72 -2.12
C PRO A 55 -22.93 12.76 -1.61
N GLY A 56 -23.14 12.51 -0.31
CA GLY A 56 -24.48 12.44 0.31
C GLY A 56 -25.10 11.04 0.34
N ALA A 57 -24.59 10.06 -0.40
CA ALA A 57 -25.04 8.69 -0.31
C ALA A 57 -24.71 8.07 1.07
N LYS A 58 -25.45 7.03 1.44
CA LYS A 58 -25.19 6.26 2.66
C LYS A 58 -23.80 5.62 2.59
N THR A 59 -23.03 5.76 3.67
CA THR A 59 -21.73 5.10 3.79
C THR A 59 -21.91 3.58 3.81
N GLN A 60 -21.19 2.91 2.91
CA GLN A 60 -21.07 1.46 2.82
C GLN A 60 -19.70 1.05 3.34
N LYS A 61 -19.56 -0.24 3.69
CA LYS A 61 -18.31 -0.82 4.21
C LYS A 61 -17.94 -2.05 3.40
N MET A 62 -16.74 -2.03 2.82
CA MET A 62 -16.15 -3.18 2.15
C MET A 62 -15.01 -3.76 2.99
N PRO A 63 -15.06 -5.03 3.41
CA PRO A 63 -13.96 -5.67 4.11
C PRO A 63 -12.68 -5.68 3.26
N GLY A 64 -11.53 -5.35 3.87
CA GLY A 64 -10.27 -5.26 3.14
C GLY A 64 -9.87 -6.53 2.39
N LYS A 65 -10.20 -7.70 2.95
CA LYS A 65 -9.96 -9.01 2.29
C LYS A 65 -10.69 -9.20 0.95
N LYS A 66 -11.65 -8.33 0.60
CA LYS A 66 -12.34 -8.32 -0.70
C LYS A 66 -11.72 -7.31 -1.67
N VAL A 67 -10.90 -6.39 -1.18
CA VAL A 67 -10.30 -5.30 -1.96
C VAL A 67 -8.97 -5.78 -2.53
N ARG A 68 -8.90 -5.93 -3.84
CA ARG A 68 -7.64 -6.18 -4.53
C ARG A 68 -6.82 -4.90 -4.59
N PHE A 69 -7.41 -3.82 -5.13
CA PHE A 69 -6.82 -2.49 -5.14
C PHE A 69 -7.89 -1.43 -4.85
N ALA A 70 -7.49 -0.36 -4.17
CA ALA A 70 -8.26 0.85 -4.03
C ALA A 70 -7.35 2.04 -4.35
N THR A 71 -7.60 2.67 -5.50
CA THR A 71 -6.88 3.86 -5.93
C THR A 71 -7.64 5.08 -5.44
N ILE A 72 -7.09 5.79 -4.46
CA ILE A 72 -7.68 6.97 -3.84
C ILE A 72 -6.90 8.19 -4.30
N CYS A 73 -7.60 9.15 -4.93
CA CYS A 73 -7.00 10.35 -5.52
C CYS A 73 -7.43 11.62 -4.79
N GLU A 74 -6.47 12.54 -4.61
CA GLU A 74 -6.66 13.89 -4.11
C GLU A 74 -5.96 14.85 -5.06
N GLY A 75 -6.73 15.57 -5.87
CA GLY A 75 -6.18 16.32 -7.01
C GLY A 75 -5.45 15.38 -7.95
N ASP A 76 -4.22 15.73 -8.33
CA ASP A 76 -3.39 14.95 -9.25
C ASP A 76 -2.60 13.81 -8.55
N SER A 77 -2.69 13.71 -7.23
CA SER A 77 -2.00 12.69 -6.46
C SER A 77 -2.91 11.51 -6.14
N CYS A 78 -2.49 10.31 -6.52
CA CYS A 78 -3.21 9.09 -6.22
C CYS A 78 -2.39 8.13 -5.36
N THR A 79 -3.03 7.52 -4.38
CA THR A 79 -2.44 6.48 -3.53
C THR A 79 -3.16 5.17 -3.75
N VAL A 80 -2.41 4.11 -4.00
CA VAL A 80 -2.97 2.76 -4.16
C VAL A 80 -2.87 2.00 -2.84
N TYR A 81 -4.00 1.53 -2.36
CA TYR A 81 -4.10 0.62 -1.23
C TYR A 81 -4.51 -0.77 -1.71
N SER A 82 -4.09 -1.80 -1.00
CA SER A 82 -4.50 -3.17 -1.30
C SER A 82 -4.74 -3.98 -0.04
N GLY A 83 -5.74 -4.85 -0.10
CA GLY A 83 -6.06 -5.83 0.94
C GLY A 83 -5.49 -7.22 0.65
N ILE A 84 -4.48 -7.32 -0.22
CA ILE A 84 -3.84 -8.62 -0.50
C ILE A 84 -3.19 -9.21 0.76
N PRO A 85 -3.17 -10.55 0.90
CA PRO A 85 -2.62 -11.21 2.08
C PRO A 85 -1.10 -11.13 2.12
N ILE A 86 -0.54 -11.25 3.33
CA ILE A 86 0.90 -11.37 3.57
C ILE A 86 1.28 -12.85 3.57
N VAL A 87 2.27 -13.21 2.76
CA VAL A 87 2.94 -14.50 2.79
C VAL A 87 4.30 -14.34 3.48
N ASN A 88 4.64 -15.27 4.38
CA ASN A 88 5.95 -15.28 5.00
C ASN A 88 7.03 -15.58 3.94
N ILE A 89 8.18 -14.89 4.01
CA ILE A 89 9.26 -15.06 3.02
C ILE A 89 9.75 -16.51 2.91
N ASN A 90 9.84 -17.22 4.03
CA ASN A 90 10.27 -18.62 4.00
C ASN A 90 9.25 -19.55 3.32
N ASP A 91 7.97 -19.18 3.30
CA ASP A 91 6.93 -19.89 2.57
C ASP A 91 6.92 -19.48 1.10
N ALA A 92 7.09 -18.19 0.78
CA ALA A 92 7.18 -17.69 -0.59
C ALA A 92 8.37 -18.31 -1.35
N VAL A 93 9.54 -18.42 -0.73
CA VAL A 93 10.73 -19.10 -1.30
C VAL A 93 10.44 -20.57 -1.64
N LYS A 94 9.53 -21.22 -0.91
CA LYS A 94 9.08 -22.61 -1.16
C LYS A 94 7.89 -22.68 -2.15
N GLY A 95 7.54 -21.57 -2.79
CA GLY A 95 6.44 -21.50 -3.74
C GLY A 95 5.04 -21.51 -3.11
N LYS A 96 4.93 -21.33 -1.79
CA LYS A 96 3.64 -21.23 -1.12
C LYS A 96 3.09 -19.81 -1.25
N THR A 97 1.80 -19.71 -1.62
CA THR A 97 1.14 -18.43 -1.89
C THR A 97 0.01 -18.11 -0.91
N LYS A 98 -0.28 -19.03 0.03
CA LYS A 98 -1.35 -18.86 1.00
C LYS A 98 -0.90 -17.94 2.14
N GLY A 99 -1.41 -16.73 2.15
CA GLY A 99 -1.13 -15.71 3.15
C GLY A 99 -2.30 -15.40 4.08
N LYS A 100 -2.06 -14.45 4.99
CA LYS A 100 -3.08 -13.91 5.93
C LYS A 100 -3.29 -12.43 5.68
N PHE A 101 -4.54 -12.00 5.62
CA PHE A 101 -4.89 -10.60 5.60
C PHE A 101 -4.60 -9.97 6.97
N ALA A 102 -3.72 -8.96 7.01
CA ALA A 102 -3.35 -8.26 8.24
C ALA A 102 -3.84 -6.80 8.27
N GLY A 103 -4.20 -6.24 7.13
CA GLY A 103 -4.62 -4.85 6.95
C GLY A 103 -4.32 -4.38 5.53
N PHE A 104 -4.47 -3.09 5.30
CA PHE A 104 -4.16 -2.52 3.99
C PHE A 104 -2.67 -2.23 3.84
N HIS A 105 -2.14 -2.57 2.68
CA HIS A 105 -0.84 -2.13 2.19
C HIS A 105 -1.01 -0.84 1.40
N ARG A 106 -0.17 0.16 1.65
CA ARG A 106 -0.04 1.34 0.81
C ARG A 106 1.12 1.12 -0.15
N PHE A 107 0.85 1.10 -1.44
CA PHE A 107 1.89 0.98 -2.44
C PHE A 107 2.69 2.28 -2.58
N LEU A 108 4.00 2.16 -2.59
CA LEU A 108 4.96 3.25 -2.80
C LEU A 108 5.36 3.33 -4.28
N THR A 109 5.30 2.21 -4.98
CA THR A 109 5.52 2.10 -6.41
C THR A 109 4.28 1.52 -7.08
N ASN A 110 4.16 1.67 -8.40
CA ASN A 110 2.99 1.18 -9.11
C ASN A 110 2.92 -0.36 -9.08
N PRO A 111 1.89 -0.99 -8.48
CA PRO A 111 1.78 -2.45 -8.40
C PRO A 111 1.50 -3.12 -9.76
N ARG A 112 1.26 -2.34 -10.80
CA ARG A 112 1.04 -2.82 -12.18
C ARG A 112 2.24 -2.59 -13.09
N SER A 113 3.33 -1.97 -12.59
CA SER A 113 4.56 -1.75 -13.36
C SER A 113 5.41 -3.02 -13.45
N GLY A 114 6.24 -3.10 -14.48
CA GLY A 114 6.83 -4.31 -15.02
C GLY A 114 7.65 -5.21 -14.12
N LYS A 115 8.42 -4.70 -13.12
CA LYS A 115 9.32 -5.56 -12.34
C LYS A 115 8.65 -6.08 -11.06
N PHE A 116 8.65 -5.28 -10.01
CA PHE A 116 7.91 -5.55 -8.78
C PHE A 116 7.48 -4.24 -8.13
N ALA A 117 6.56 -4.31 -7.19
CA ALA A 117 6.11 -3.16 -6.43
C ALA A 117 6.57 -3.24 -4.98
N VAL A 118 6.85 -2.07 -4.42
CA VAL A 118 7.12 -1.89 -2.99
C VAL A 118 5.88 -1.33 -2.34
N SER A 119 5.45 -1.95 -1.26
CA SER A 119 4.36 -1.45 -0.42
C SER A 119 4.78 -1.38 1.03
N THR A 120 4.05 -0.60 1.81
CA THR A 120 4.28 -0.46 3.25
C THR A 120 3.00 -0.65 4.03
N GLN A 121 3.13 -1.12 5.25
CA GLN A 121 2.08 -1.14 6.26
C GLN A 121 2.64 -0.65 7.59
N ARG A 122 1.91 0.25 8.25
CA ARG A 122 2.30 0.75 9.55
C ARG A 122 1.89 -0.24 10.63
N PHE A 123 2.88 -0.69 11.41
CA PHE A 123 2.67 -1.51 12.60
C PHE A 123 2.85 -0.66 13.85
N SER A 124 1.95 -0.85 14.81
CA SER A 124 2.04 -0.20 16.12
C SER A 124 1.75 -1.23 17.20
N ASN A 125 2.58 -1.23 18.24
CA ASN A 125 2.37 -2.06 19.43
C ASN A 125 2.04 -1.22 20.69
N GLY A 126 1.69 0.05 20.50
CA GLY A 126 1.38 0.98 21.58
C GLY A 126 2.59 1.74 22.13
N ALA A 127 3.78 1.14 22.14
CA ALA A 127 5.02 1.79 22.59
C ALA A 127 5.73 2.53 21.45
N TYR A 128 5.73 1.94 20.27
CA TYR A 128 6.28 2.52 19.04
C TYR A 128 5.49 2.09 17.81
N SER A 129 5.63 2.85 16.75
CA SER A 129 5.10 2.48 15.44
C SER A 129 6.20 2.55 14.39
N THR A 130 6.21 1.60 13.47
CA THR A 130 7.17 1.52 12.38
C THR A 130 6.48 1.13 11.09
N ASP A 131 7.04 1.56 9.98
CA ASP A 131 6.62 1.08 8.66
C ASP A 131 7.38 -0.20 8.32
N VAL A 132 6.65 -1.20 7.87
CA VAL A 132 7.17 -2.47 7.41
C VAL A 132 6.98 -2.54 5.90
N PHE A 133 7.99 -3.01 5.20
CA PHE A 133 8.04 -3.01 3.74
C PHE A 133 7.81 -4.41 3.18
N PHE A 134 7.14 -4.44 2.04
CA PHE A 134 6.74 -5.67 1.37
C PHE A 134 7.00 -5.55 -0.12
N PHE A 135 7.32 -6.68 -0.74
CA PHE A 135 7.40 -6.82 -2.19
C PHE A 135 6.20 -7.57 -2.76
N ASN A 136 5.85 -7.24 -4.00
CA ASN A 136 4.78 -7.86 -4.76
C ASN A 136 5.14 -7.79 -6.26
N ARG A 137 5.02 -8.88 -7.00
CA ARG A 137 5.13 -8.86 -8.47
C ARG A 137 3.77 -8.60 -9.10
N PRO A 138 3.73 -7.99 -10.31
CA PRO A 138 2.51 -7.91 -11.10
C PRO A 138 1.89 -9.29 -11.28
N GLY A 139 0.59 -9.40 -10.97
CA GLY A 139 -0.13 -10.67 -11.03
C GLY A 139 -0.13 -11.51 -9.76
N GLU A 140 0.78 -11.29 -8.81
CA GLU A 140 0.72 -11.94 -7.50
C GLU A 140 -0.46 -11.41 -6.68
N ASN A 141 -1.19 -12.31 -6.04
CA ASN A 141 -2.29 -11.99 -5.14
C ASN A 141 -1.87 -12.01 -3.66
N TYR A 142 -0.60 -11.74 -3.39
CA TYR A 142 -0.02 -11.63 -2.06
C TYR A 142 1.17 -10.66 -2.07
N VAL A 143 1.53 -10.17 -0.89
CA VAL A 143 2.80 -9.47 -0.64
C VAL A 143 3.68 -10.34 0.23
N THR A 144 4.98 -10.14 0.13
CA THR A 144 5.98 -10.85 0.93
C THR A 144 6.75 -9.85 1.79
N TRP A 145 7.05 -10.20 3.02
CA TRP A 145 7.93 -9.42 3.90
C TRP A 145 9.27 -9.16 3.22
N ALA A 146 9.64 -7.90 3.11
CA ALA A 146 10.91 -7.49 2.52
C ALA A 146 11.85 -6.86 3.56
N PHE A 147 11.34 -5.92 4.37
CA PHE A 147 12.15 -5.24 5.37
C PHE A 147 11.28 -4.86 6.57
N TYR A 148 11.76 -5.18 7.79
CA TYR A 148 11.12 -4.83 9.04
C TYR A 148 12.16 -4.22 9.99
N PRO A 149 12.26 -2.89 10.08
CA PRO A 149 13.13 -2.23 11.02
C PRO A 149 12.88 -2.75 12.44
N TYR A 150 13.94 -2.89 13.24
CA TYR A 150 13.88 -3.38 14.63
C TYR A 150 13.53 -4.87 14.79
N SER A 151 13.56 -5.68 13.72
CA SER A 151 13.47 -7.12 13.83
C SER A 151 14.86 -7.75 13.88
N TRP A 152 15.09 -8.66 14.81
CA TRP A 152 16.34 -9.46 14.93
C TRP A 152 16.64 -10.31 13.69
N THR A 153 15.62 -10.59 12.88
CA THR A 153 15.74 -11.37 11.65
C THR A 153 15.62 -10.49 10.41
N CYS A 154 15.73 -9.16 10.55
CA CYS A 154 15.51 -8.24 9.46
C CYS A 154 16.47 -8.50 8.28
N ALA A 155 17.77 -8.55 8.54
CA ALA A 155 18.79 -8.79 7.52
C ALA A 155 18.55 -10.08 6.74
N ASP A 156 18.27 -11.17 7.44
CA ASP A 156 17.99 -12.48 6.83
C ASP A 156 16.74 -12.46 5.95
N MET A 157 15.67 -11.79 6.41
CA MET A 157 14.41 -11.65 5.65
C MET A 157 14.62 -10.76 4.43
N ALA A 158 15.33 -9.64 4.60
CA ALA A 158 15.65 -8.72 3.50
C ALA A 158 16.45 -9.43 2.40
N LYS A 159 17.54 -10.14 2.76
CA LYS A 159 18.33 -10.91 1.81
C LYS A 159 17.49 -11.92 1.03
N LYS A 160 16.65 -12.70 1.72
CA LYS A 160 15.76 -13.68 1.07
C LYS A 160 14.76 -13.03 0.13
N ALA A 161 14.18 -11.89 0.52
CA ALA A 161 13.24 -11.16 -0.30
C ALA A 161 13.92 -10.59 -1.55
N ILE A 162 15.09 -9.97 -1.39
CA ILE A 162 15.89 -9.43 -2.49
C ILE A 162 16.24 -10.55 -3.48
N ILE A 163 16.81 -11.67 -2.99
CA ILE A 163 17.16 -12.82 -3.84
C ILE A 163 15.94 -13.36 -4.59
N LEU A 164 14.77 -13.43 -3.93
CA LEU A 164 13.56 -13.94 -4.55
C LEU A 164 13.04 -12.98 -5.63
N TYR A 165 12.97 -11.67 -5.33
CA TYR A 165 12.29 -10.68 -6.19
C TYR A 165 13.20 -10.05 -7.25
N MET A 166 14.52 -10.06 -7.04
CA MET A 166 15.52 -9.47 -7.92
C MET A 166 16.44 -10.53 -8.56
N SER A 167 15.93 -11.75 -8.71
CA SER A 167 16.69 -12.88 -9.28
C SER A 167 17.10 -12.69 -10.73
N ASP A 168 16.50 -11.75 -11.43
CA ASP A 168 16.81 -11.32 -12.80
C ASP A 168 17.98 -10.31 -12.86
N CYS A 169 18.53 -9.87 -11.73
CA CYS A 169 19.74 -9.05 -11.65
C CYS A 169 20.84 -9.82 -10.88
N PRO A 170 21.70 -10.60 -11.57
CA PRO A 170 22.72 -11.43 -10.94
C PRO A 170 23.69 -10.68 -10.03
N GLN A 171 24.04 -9.45 -10.40
CA GLN A 171 24.98 -8.61 -9.65
C GLN A 171 24.44 -8.30 -8.24
N ILE A 172 23.16 -7.97 -8.10
CA ILE A 172 22.52 -7.73 -6.82
C ILE A 172 22.42 -9.02 -6.02
N VAL A 173 22.08 -10.14 -6.67
CA VAL A 173 21.99 -11.44 -6.01
C VAL A 173 23.36 -11.87 -5.44
N GLU A 174 24.44 -11.66 -6.18
CA GLU A 174 25.81 -11.95 -5.73
C GLU A 174 26.22 -11.04 -4.58
N TYR A 175 25.95 -9.73 -4.70
CA TYR A 175 26.24 -8.76 -3.64
C TYR A 175 25.56 -9.18 -2.32
N VAL A 176 24.26 -9.43 -2.35
CA VAL A 176 23.47 -9.76 -1.15
C VAL A 176 23.83 -11.10 -0.54
N LYS A 177 24.33 -12.06 -1.33
CA LYS A 177 24.79 -13.39 -0.84
C LYS A 177 26.12 -13.33 -0.08
N ARG A 178 26.88 -12.26 -0.20
CA ARG A 178 28.14 -12.12 0.53
C ARG A 178 27.90 -12.14 2.04
N LYS A 179 28.81 -12.75 2.79
CA LYS A 179 28.70 -12.88 4.25
C LYS A 179 28.91 -11.57 5.00
N ASP A 180 29.69 -10.66 4.41
CA ASP A 180 30.03 -9.34 4.94
C ASP A 180 28.94 -8.28 4.68
N VAL A 181 27.91 -8.59 3.91
CA VAL A 181 26.78 -7.71 3.63
C VAL A 181 25.66 -8.02 4.62
N GLU A 182 25.20 -7.03 5.36
CA GLU A 182 24.03 -7.10 6.24
C GLU A 182 23.03 -6.03 5.82
N ILE A 183 21.83 -6.41 5.40
CA ILE A 183 20.75 -5.49 5.02
C ILE A 183 19.87 -5.25 6.27
N ASP A 184 20.41 -4.60 7.27
CA ASP A 184 19.74 -4.28 8.53
C ASP A 184 19.39 -2.80 8.66
N ASP A 185 20.01 -1.95 7.85
CA ASP A 185 19.73 -0.52 7.74
C ASP A 185 18.77 -0.21 6.60
N PHE A 186 17.88 0.76 6.83
CA PHE A 186 16.87 1.17 5.86
C PHE A 186 17.48 1.80 4.60
N ASN A 187 18.56 2.58 4.73
CA ASN A 187 19.18 3.23 3.58
C ASN A 187 19.87 2.20 2.68
N GLU A 188 20.51 1.18 3.28
CA GLU A 188 21.09 0.08 2.52
C GLU A 188 20.02 -0.71 1.77
N PHE A 189 18.89 -1.02 2.44
CA PHE A 189 17.75 -1.66 1.79
C PHE A 189 17.22 -0.84 0.61
N VAL A 190 17.05 0.48 0.76
CA VAL A 190 16.62 1.39 -0.31
C VAL A 190 17.65 1.46 -1.42
N GLY A 191 18.95 1.51 -1.09
CA GLY A 191 20.04 1.52 -2.06
C GLY A 191 20.00 0.31 -2.99
N VAL A 192 19.83 -0.88 -2.43
CA VAL A 192 19.70 -2.12 -3.23
C VAL A 192 18.47 -2.08 -4.16
N ILE A 193 17.35 -1.51 -3.70
CA ILE A 193 16.16 -1.35 -4.55
C ILE A 193 16.44 -0.39 -5.70
N GLN A 194 17.12 0.73 -5.45
CA GLN A 194 17.47 1.70 -6.48
C GLN A 194 18.42 1.08 -7.54
N GLU A 195 19.48 0.40 -7.11
CA GLU A 195 20.38 -0.31 -8.00
C GLU A 195 19.66 -1.34 -8.86
N TYR A 196 18.66 -2.04 -8.30
CA TYR A 196 17.86 -2.98 -9.07
C TYR A 196 17.07 -2.32 -10.21
N TYR A 197 16.49 -1.15 -9.96
CA TYR A 197 15.76 -0.44 -11.01
C TYR A 197 16.68 0.08 -12.12
N GLU A 198 17.97 0.29 -11.82
CA GLU A 198 19.00 0.67 -12.76
C GLU A 198 19.64 -0.56 -13.46
N CYS A 199 19.49 -1.76 -12.88
CA CYS A 199 19.99 -2.98 -13.47
C CYS A 199 19.30 -3.25 -14.80
N GLU A 200 20.06 -3.18 -15.89
CA GLU A 200 19.60 -3.66 -17.18
C GLU A 200 19.49 -5.19 -17.10
N ALA A 201 18.30 -5.74 -17.34
CA ALA A 201 18.12 -7.19 -17.43
C ALA A 201 18.92 -7.66 -18.66
N GLU A 202 20.01 -8.39 -18.44
CA GLU A 202 20.76 -9.07 -19.51
C GLU A 202 19.93 -10.18 -20.16
#